data_642542d35c6ef107e6f8546c169d4d14
#
_entry.id   642542d35c6ef107e6f8546c169d4d14
#
_cell.length_a   1.000
_cell.length_b   1.000
_cell.length_c   1.000
_cell.angle_alpha   90.00
_cell.angle_beta   90.00
_cell.angle_gamma   90.00
#
_symmetry.space_group_name_H-M   'P 1'
#
loop_
_entity.id
_entity.type
_entity.pdbx_description
1 polymer ?
#
loop_
_entity_poly.entity_id
_entity_poly.type
_entity_poly.pdbx_seq_one_letter_code
_entity_poly.pdbx_strand_id
1 'polypeptide(L)'
;MAYRIAAIHPDPTPKRKAAKKADYLSFLHNLPCVVSGQYGVEAAHVSFASPYYLHYGRGKGSKADDRWALPLHPDCHRAQHATNERDWWKSQGINPHELALILFGAWSAMGDDAEPFCTAKINQLLVDAGRYERDFS
;
A
#
# COMPACT_ATOMS: atom_id res chain seq x y z
N MET A 1 10.85 -35.90 -13.76
CA MET A 1 10.72 -35.32 -14.04
C MET A 1 10.55 -34.69 -14.04
N ALA A 2 10.50 -34.53 -14.10
CA ALA A 2 10.18 -33.72 -14.23
C ALA A 2 10.10 -33.08 -14.26
N TYR A 3 10.15 -33.00 -14.07
CA TYR A 3 9.90 -32.25 -14.14
C TYR A 3 9.87 -31.52 -14.35
N ARG A 4 9.89 -31.68 -14.34
CA ARG A 4 9.63 -30.95 -14.74
C ARG A 4 9.37 -30.15 -14.45
N ILE A 5 9.43 -29.72 -13.94
CA ILE A 5 9.12 -28.86 -13.68
C ILE A 5 9.50 -27.86 -14.01
N ALA A 6 10.12 -27.49 -14.18
CA ALA A 6 10.53 -26.55 -14.54
C ALA A 6 10.59 -26.20 -15.58
N ALA A 7 10.66 -26.69 -16.04
CA ALA A 7 10.68 -26.35 -17.03
C ALA A 7 9.70 -25.91 -17.42
N ILE A 8 9.34 -26.24 -16.97
CA ILE A 8 8.50 -25.87 -17.30
C ILE A 8 8.23 -24.81 -17.17
N HIS A 9 8.76 -24.34 -17.00
CA HIS A 9 8.58 -23.35 -17.25
C HIS A 9 8.91 -22.60 -17.52
N PRO A 10 9.08 -22.37 -17.65
CA PRO A 10 9.25 -21.46 -17.98
C PRO A 10 8.97 -20.72 -18.48
N ASP A 11 8.64 -20.31 -18.65
CA ASP A 11 8.18 -19.57 -19.21
C ASP A 11 8.04 -18.98 -19.49
N PRO A 12 8.05 -18.87 -19.88
CA PRO A 12 7.90 -17.83 -20.24
C PRO A 12 6.96 -17.15 -20.45
N THR A 13 6.46 -17.68 -20.27
CA THR A 13 5.57 -17.04 -20.38
C THR A 13 5.33 -16.21 -20.36
N PRO A 14 4.71 -15.69 -20.83
CA PRO A 14 5.07 -14.40 -20.67
C PRO A 14 5.06 -14.16 -19.28
N LYS A 15 6.12 -14.07 -18.82
CA LYS A 15 6.18 -13.59 -17.63
C LYS A 15 5.72 -12.29 -17.62
N ARG A 16 4.99 -11.89 -16.65
CA ARG A 16 4.66 -10.52 -16.47
C ARG A 16 5.94 -9.80 -16.32
N LYS A 17 6.13 -8.72 -17.08
CA LYS A 17 7.21 -7.87 -16.90
C LYS A 17 7.22 -7.37 -15.52
N ALA A 18 8.38 -7.19 -14.92
CA ALA A 18 8.47 -6.54 -13.63
C ALA A 18 7.78 -5.19 -13.75
N ALA A 19 6.77 -4.98 -12.96
CA ALA A 19 6.00 -3.74 -13.03
C ALA A 19 6.84 -2.58 -12.51
N LYS A 20 6.70 -1.42 -13.16
CA LYS A 20 7.40 -0.24 -12.72
C LYS A 20 6.72 0.32 -11.49
N LYS A 21 7.50 0.89 -10.59
CA LYS A 21 6.93 1.45 -9.37
C LYS A 21 5.99 2.61 -9.65
N ALA A 22 6.22 3.35 -10.75
CA ALA A 22 5.30 4.40 -11.15
C ALA A 22 3.91 3.84 -11.41
N ASP A 23 3.84 2.61 -11.94
CA ASP A 23 2.55 1.97 -12.17
C ASP A 23 1.88 1.62 -10.85
N TYR A 24 2.66 1.28 -9.84
CA TYR A 24 2.10 1.02 -8.53
C TYR A 24 1.51 2.28 -7.92
N LEU A 25 2.19 3.42 -8.05
CA LEU A 25 1.64 4.66 -7.54
C LEU A 25 0.33 5.02 -8.23
N SER A 26 0.25 4.79 -9.55
CA SER A 26 -0.99 4.99 -10.28
C SER A 26 -2.09 4.06 -9.77
N PHE A 27 -1.74 2.82 -9.49
CA PHE A 27 -2.68 1.87 -8.94
C PHE A 27 -3.25 2.36 -7.60
N LEU A 28 -2.39 2.90 -6.74
CA LEU A 28 -2.85 3.40 -5.44
C LEU A 28 -3.91 4.48 -5.57
N HIS A 29 -3.85 5.28 -6.64
CA HIS A 29 -4.83 6.35 -6.81
C HIS A 29 -6.25 5.85 -7.03
N ASN A 30 -6.42 4.56 -7.32
CA ASN A 30 -7.75 3.98 -7.48
C ASN A 30 -8.32 3.44 -6.18
N LEU A 31 -7.57 3.51 -5.10
CA LEU A 31 -7.98 2.94 -3.81
C LEU A 31 -8.51 4.04 -2.90
N PRO A 32 -9.33 3.67 -1.91
CA PRO A 32 -9.77 4.66 -0.93
C PRO A 32 -8.69 4.98 0.07
N CYS A 33 -8.82 6.13 0.72
CA CYS A 33 -7.92 6.55 1.79
C CYS A 33 -7.96 5.52 2.93
N VAL A 34 -6.80 5.13 3.42
CA VAL A 34 -6.74 4.11 4.48
C VAL A 34 -7.22 4.63 5.83
N VAL A 35 -7.37 5.94 5.96
CA VAL A 35 -7.81 6.56 7.22
C VAL A 35 -9.26 7.01 7.14
N SER A 36 -9.66 7.63 6.04
CA SER A 36 -11.00 8.22 5.93
C SER A 36 -11.94 7.48 5.00
N GLY A 37 -11.43 6.58 4.17
CA GLY A 37 -12.26 5.88 3.20
C GLY A 37 -12.66 6.69 2.00
N GLN A 38 -12.20 7.93 1.89
CA GLN A 38 -12.55 8.79 0.76
C GLN A 38 -11.66 8.50 -0.44
N TYR A 39 -12.24 8.61 -1.62
CA TYR A 39 -11.48 8.49 -2.86
C TYR A 39 -10.85 9.84 -3.20
N GLY A 40 -10.03 9.87 -4.24
CA GLY A 40 -9.31 11.09 -4.58
C GLY A 40 -8.04 11.20 -3.78
N VAL A 41 -7.31 10.09 -3.66
CA VAL A 41 -6.14 9.99 -2.79
C VAL A 41 -4.87 10.42 -3.47
N GLU A 42 -3.85 10.65 -2.65
CA GLU A 42 -2.48 10.84 -3.08
C GLU A 42 -1.65 9.67 -2.53
N ALA A 43 -0.51 9.40 -3.16
CA ALA A 43 0.39 8.37 -2.66
C ALA A 43 1.27 9.00 -1.58
N ALA A 44 1.12 8.54 -0.36
CA ALA A 44 1.86 9.05 0.79
C ALA A 44 2.89 8.05 1.23
N HIS A 45 4.17 8.44 1.22
CA HIS A 45 5.25 7.53 1.59
C HIS A 45 5.39 7.44 3.10
N VAL A 46 5.54 6.22 3.60
CA VAL A 46 5.85 5.98 5.00
C VAL A 46 7.34 6.13 5.15
N SER A 47 7.77 7.19 5.81
CA SER A 47 9.19 7.59 5.82
C SER A 47 10.00 7.05 6.98
N PHE A 48 9.37 6.73 8.10
CA PHE A 48 10.13 6.30 9.27
C PHE A 48 10.44 4.81 9.19
N ALA A 49 11.58 4.45 9.76
CA ALA A 49 12.08 3.08 9.66
C ALA A 49 11.30 2.10 10.50
N SER A 50 11.24 0.86 10.02
CA SER A 50 10.76 -0.27 10.79
C SER A 50 11.54 -1.49 10.32
N PRO A 51 12.67 -1.77 10.96
CA PRO A 51 13.51 -2.90 10.52
C PRO A 51 12.79 -4.23 10.53
N TYR A 52 11.79 -4.39 11.40
CA TYR A 52 11.00 -5.61 11.43
C TYR A 52 10.36 -5.87 10.06
N TYR A 53 9.95 -4.80 9.35
CA TYR A 53 9.35 -4.92 8.03
C TYR A 53 10.35 -4.63 6.93
N LEU A 54 11.64 -4.57 7.24
CA LEU A 54 12.71 -4.35 6.29
C LEU A 54 12.68 -2.95 5.67
N HIS A 55 12.16 -1.99 6.40
CA HIS A 55 12.22 -0.58 6.02
C HIS A 55 13.29 0.07 6.88
N TYR A 56 14.39 0.43 6.27
CA TYR A 56 15.53 0.97 7.02
C TYR A 56 15.60 2.50 6.96
N GLY A 57 14.48 3.13 6.60
CA GLY A 57 14.42 4.58 6.53
C GLY A 57 14.76 5.07 5.14
N ARG A 58 14.83 6.39 5.01
CA ARG A 58 15.16 7.00 3.73
C ARG A 58 16.65 7.18 3.66
N GLY A 59 17.19 7.09 2.46
CA GLY A 59 18.56 7.49 2.24
C GLY A 59 18.66 8.99 2.43
N LYS A 60 19.87 9.47 2.69
CA LYS A 60 20.07 10.88 2.89
C LYS A 60 19.59 11.66 1.69
N GLY A 61 18.69 12.60 1.93
CA GLY A 61 18.16 13.47 0.87
C GLY A 61 17.19 12.80 -0.09
N SER A 62 16.72 11.59 0.18
CA SER A 62 15.83 10.92 -0.74
C SER A 62 14.54 10.48 -0.04
N LYS A 63 13.54 10.15 -0.86
CA LYS A 63 12.28 9.65 -0.36
C LYS A 63 12.40 8.17 -0.06
N ALA A 64 11.48 7.65 0.74
CA ALA A 64 11.35 6.22 0.93
C ALA A 64 10.96 5.57 -0.40
N ASP A 65 11.26 4.29 -0.53
CA ASP A 65 10.91 3.53 -1.72
C ASP A 65 9.39 3.52 -1.92
N ASP A 66 8.95 3.52 -3.16
CA ASP A 66 7.52 3.60 -3.48
C ASP A 66 6.71 2.42 -2.94
N ARG A 67 7.34 1.28 -2.65
CA ARG A 67 6.63 0.16 -2.04
C ARG A 67 6.04 0.56 -0.69
N TRP A 68 6.54 1.62 -0.08
CA TRP A 68 6.07 2.07 1.23
C TRP A 68 5.02 3.16 1.13
N ALA A 69 4.46 3.38 -0.07
CA ALA A 69 3.42 4.38 -0.23
C ALA A 69 2.06 3.81 0.11
N LEU A 70 1.20 4.67 0.67
CA LEU A 70 -0.18 4.32 1.01
C LEU A 70 -1.10 5.37 0.43
N PRO A 71 -2.35 5.00 0.10
CA PRO A 71 -3.30 5.99 -0.39
C PRO A 71 -3.88 6.80 0.75
N LEU A 72 -3.67 8.11 0.70
CA LEU A 72 -4.21 9.05 1.68
C LEU A 72 -4.92 10.19 0.99
N HIS A 73 -6.11 10.52 1.47
CA HIS A 73 -6.79 11.73 1.01
C HIS A 73 -5.90 12.93 1.33
N PRO A 74 -5.90 13.98 0.48
CA PRO A 74 -5.03 15.13 0.71
C PRO A 74 -5.10 15.71 2.11
N ASP A 75 -6.28 15.76 2.72
CA ASP A 75 -6.41 16.29 4.06
C ASP A 75 -5.68 15.43 5.09
N CYS A 76 -5.76 14.12 4.92
CA CYS A 76 -5.05 13.19 5.81
C CYS A 76 -3.55 13.25 5.58
N HIS A 77 -3.15 13.42 4.32
CA HIS A 77 -1.74 13.54 3.97
C HIS A 77 -1.13 14.79 4.62
N ARG A 78 -1.87 15.89 4.58
CA ARG A 78 -1.41 17.12 5.24
C ARG A 78 -1.32 16.93 6.75
N ALA A 79 -2.30 16.25 7.35
CA ALA A 79 -2.28 16.00 8.78
C ALA A 79 -1.09 15.15 9.17
N GLN A 80 -0.75 14.17 8.34
CA GLN A 80 0.40 13.33 8.58
C GLN A 80 1.68 14.16 8.63
N HIS A 81 1.82 15.10 7.70
CA HIS A 81 3.03 15.92 7.64
C HIS A 81 3.09 17.00 8.72
N ALA A 82 1.98 17.30 9.35
CA ALA A 82 1.91 18.38 10.35
C ALA A 82 2.46 17.95 11.72
N THR A 83 2.64 16.65 11.93
CA THR A 83 3.12 16.14 13.21
C THR A 83 4.17 15.08 12.97
N ASN A 84 4.62 14.45 14.06
CA ASN A 84 5.54 13.32 13.94
C ASN A 84 4.81 12.18 13.25
N GLU A 85 5.37 11.67 12.16
CA GLU A 85 4.71 10.68 11.32
C GLU A 85 4.37 9.41 12.09
N ARG A 86 5.32 8.89 12.85
CA ARG A 86 5.09 7.67 13.62
C ARG A 86 3.93 7.83 14.59
N ASP A 87 3.91 8.95 15.30
CA ASP A 87 2.86 9.22 16.28
C ASP A 87 1.52 9.40 15.60
N TRP A 88 1.52 10.03 14.43
CA TRP A 88 0.28 10.22 13.69
C TRP A 88 -0.34 8.87 13.31
N TRP A 89 0.45 7.96 12.75
CA TRP A 89 -0.06 6.64 12.39
C TRP A 89 -0.55 5.88 13.62
N LYS A 90 0.18 6.02 14.71
CA LYS A 90 -0.21 5.37 15.95
C LYS A 90 -1.56 5.89 16.42
N SER A 91 -1.77 7.19 16.31
CA SER A 91 -3.03 7.79 16.73
C SER A 91 -4.18 7.34 15.82
N GLN A 92 -3.89 6.91 14.60
CA GLN A 92 -4.91 6.39 13.70
C GLN A 92 -5.18 4.91 13.96
N GLY A 93 -4.37 4.25 14.77
CA GLY A 93 -4.53 2.83 15.03
C GLY A 93 -4.13 1.95 13.87
N ILE A 94 -3.27 2.44 13.00
CA ILE A 94 -2.86 1.73 11.79
C ILE A 94 -1.36 1.47 11.82
N ASN A 95 -0.97 0.25 11.46
CA ASN A 95 0.43 -0.07 11.24
C ASN A 95 0.72 0.15 9.75
N PRO A 96 1.33 1.28 9.40
CA PRO A 96 1.48 1.63 7.99
C PRO A 96 2.45 0.71 7.25
N HIS A 97 3.45 0.19 7.92
CA HIS A 97 4.41 -0.71 7.27
C HIS A 97 3.74 -2.03 6.88
N GLU A 98 2.96 -2.58 7.80
CA GLU A 98 2.27 -3.83 7.51
C GLU A 98 1.29 -3.63 6.37
N LEU A 99 0.52 -2.57 6.41
CA LEU A 99 -0.46 -2.30 5.37
C LEU A 99 0.21 -2.09 4.03
N ALA A 100 1.31 -1.34 4.00
CA ALA A 100 2.03 -1.12 2.75
C ALA A 100 2.53 -2.42 2.15
N LEU A 101 3.03 -3.34 2.98
CA LEU A 101 3.47 -4.64 2.49
C LEU A 101 2.32 -5.42 1.89
N ILE A 102 1.16 -5.37 2.53
CA ILE A 102 -0.01 -6.09 2.03
C ILE A 102 -0.44 -5.56 0.68
N LEU A 103 -0.54 -4.24 0.54
CA LEU A 103 -1.00 -3.65 -0.71
C LEU A 103 0.02 -3.87 -1.84
N PHE A 104 1.28 -3.63 -1.55
CA PHE A 104 2.31 -3.82 -2.56
C PHE A 104 2.45 -5.28 -2.95
N GLY A 105 2.35 -6.18 -1.98
CA GLY A 105 2.40 -7.61 -2.26
C GLY A 105 1.27 -8.07 -3.14
N ALA A 106 0.06 -7.60 -2.88
CA ALA A 106 -1.09 -7.95 -3.69
C ALA A 106 -0.92 -7.45 -5.12
N TRP A 107 -0.50 -6.20 -5.27
CA TRP A 107 -0.28 -5.63 -6.59
C TRP A 107 0.85 -6.33 -7.33
N SER A 108 1.93 -6.68 -6.62
CA SER A 108 3.06 -7.39 -7.22
C SER A 108 2.62 -8.74 -7.77
N ALA A 109 1.69 -9.39 -7.09
CA ALA A 109 1.22 -10.72 -7.51
C ALA A 109 0.16 -10.64 -8.59
N MET A 110 -0.74 -9.66 -8.54
CA MET A 110 -1.92 -9.63 -9.38
C MET A 110 -2.01 -8.43 -10.32
N GLY A 111 -1.11 -7.46 -10.19
CA GLY A 111 -1.21 -6.23 -10.96
C GLY A 111 -2.48 -5.47 -10.62
N ASP A 112 -3.06 -4.82 -11.59
CA ASP A 112 -4.25 -4.01 -11.37
C ASP A 112 -5.45 -4.83 -10.92
N ASP A 113 -5.42 -6.15 -11.13
CA ASP A 113 -6.48 -7.03 -10.65
C ASP A 113 -6.52 -7.11 -9.13
N ALA A 114 -5.52 -6.57 -8.45
CA ALA A 114 -5.50 -6.53 -6.99
C ALA A 114 -6.45 -5.48 -6.41
N GLU A 115 -7.02 -4.61 -7.25
CA GLU A 115 -7.83 -3.50 -6.75
C GLU A 115 -8.98 -3.95 -5.83
N PRO A 116 -9.80 -4.95 -6.19
CA PRO A 116 -10.87 -5.37 -5.29
C PRO A 116 -10.33 -5.90 -3.96
N PHE A 117 -9.24 -6.65 -4.00
CA PHE A 117 -8.65 -7.18 -2.78
C PHE A 117 -8.14 -6.05 -1.88
N CYS A 118 -7.43 -5.10 -2.45
CA CYS A 118 -6.87 -4.00 -1.67
C CYS A 118 -7.98 -3.11 -1.11
N THR A 119 -9.00 -2.84 -1.91
CA THR A 119 -10.14 -2.04 -1.45
C THR A 119 -10.85 -2.74 -0.29
N ALA A 120 -11.07 -4.05 -0.41
CA ALA A 120 -11.71 -4.80 0.66
C ALA A 120 -10.87 -4.78 1.94
N LYS A 121 -9.55 -4.88 1.80
CA LYS A 121 -8.67 -4.84 2.95
C LYS A 121 -8.75 -3.49 3.65
N ILE A 122 -8.73 -2.42 2.88
CA ILE A 122 -8.84 -1.07 3.46
C ILE A 122 -10.18 -0.90 4.15
N ASN A 123 -11.26 -1.31 3.48
CA ASN A 123 -12.59 -1.19 4.08
C ASN A 123 -12.70 -1.99 5.37
N GLN A 124 -12.07 -3.16 5.44
CA GLN A 124 -12.10 -3.94 6.66
C GLN A 124 -11.40 -3.20 7.80
N LEU A 125 -10.27 -2.57 7.51
CA LEU A 125 -9.58 -1.78 8.52
C LEU A 125 -10.43 -0.62 9.00
N LEU A 126 -11.16 0.02 8.08
CA LEU A 126 -12.04 1.13 8.45
C LEU A 126 -13.18 0.65 9.35
N VAL A 127 -13.76 -0.48 9.02
CA VAL A 127 -14.81 -1.06 9.86
C VAL A 127 -14.27 -1.39 11.24
N ASP A 128 -13.10 -2.03 11.31
CA ASP A 128 -12.50 -2.42 12.58
C ASP A 128 -12.18 -1.20 13.44
N ALA A 129 -11.86 -0.07 12.80
CA ALA A 129 -11.56 1.16 13.52
C ALA A 129 -12.80 2.00 13.81
N GLY A 130 -13.98 1.53 13.39
CA GLY A 130 -15.21 2.28 13.60
C GLY A 130 -15.36 3.48 12.70
N ARG A 131 -14.69 3.48 11.54
CA ARG A 131 -14.70 4.63 10.64
C ARG A 131 -15.56 4.45 9.40
N TYR A 132 -16.04 3.25 9.16
CA TYR A 132 -16.77 2.94 7.94
C TYR A 132 -18.27 2.96 8.24
N GLU A 133 -18.91 4.03 7.91
CA GLU A 133 -20.33 4.15 8.25
C GLU A 133 -21.22 4.58 7.11
N ARG A 134 -20.65 4.81 5.96
CA ARG A 134 -21.45 5.38 4.87
C ARG A 134 -22.58 4.49 4.39
N ASP A 135 -22.48 3.21 4.62
CA ASP A 135 -23.49 2.31 4.11
C ASP A 135 -24.64 2.10 5.03
N PHE A 136 -24.62 2.75 6.15
CA PHE A 136 -25.64 2.46 7.13
C PHE A 136 -26.60 3.61 7.33
N SER A 137 -26.50 4.60 6.50
CA SER A 137 -27.40 5.75 6.59
C SER A 137 -28.58 5.60 5.68
#